data_849cf8c8410a425128dc9ba289610edf
#
_entry.id   849cf8c8410a425128dc9ba289610edf
#
_cell.length_a   1.000
_cell.length_b   1.000
_cell.length_c   1.000
_cell.angle_alpha   90.00
_cell.angle_beta   90.00
_cell.angle_gamma   90.00
#
_symmetry.space_group_name_H-M   'P 1'
#
loop_
_entity.id
_entity.type
_entity.pdbx_description
1 polymer ?
#
loop_
_entity_poly.entity_id
_entity_poly.type
_entity_poly.pdbx_seq_one_letter_code
_entity_poly.pdbx_strand_id
1 'polypeptide(L)'
;MRRILIILLLCCAIFPLAAQYHTRIIDPNIHTLRTRYLDDGGVLQRPILVLENGMIDGSEPHNTLEISFDELSHDLRMYSYTIKHLDYNWTPSALSSYEYLRGYTTADIDDYALSLNTQQVYTNYRFIFPNEDMQLLVSGNYVLLIYEDGDPDNVVAQVCFSVVEPLVGLDAVVRGNTDKEFNGRYQQLDLDVNTSNLDVRNPQELKIVVRQNNRLDNEIVVDKPTFVEPNRLRYTNQSALIFEGGNEFRHFDTYSTYYAGYHVDRIRYGQGEYHAFLDVDEVRGTMGKGAGREGVPYLTENDANGQWVVNCEKSDDVDTEAEYMWVHFVLPVKEPVMDGVVFVAGDVFDNQYGIRNRMEYDADQKCYYLYAYLKQGGYDYMYHVVRRNGVTTLPLEGSHWQTQNEYSVRVYYRPFGGRYDQLVGYKVL
;
A
#
# COMPACT_ATOMS: atom_id res chain seq x y z
N MET A 1 -8.48 53.07 -41.55
CA MET A 1 -7.50 52.33 -40.69
C MET A 1 -8.21 51.14 -40.06
N ARG A 2 -8.09 49.96 -40.65
CA ARG A 2 -8.65 48.70 -40.12
C ARG A 2 -7.63 48.09 -39.14
N ARG A 3 -7.98 47.94 -37.88
CA ARG A 3 -7.19 47.20 -36.88
C ARG A 3 -7.51 45.72 -37.04
N ILE A 4 -6.52 44.93 -37.47
CA ILE A 4 -6.56 43.48 -37.53
C ILE A 4 -6.25 43.00 -36.10
N LEU A 5 -7.23 42.37 -35.47
CA LEU A 5 -7.06 41.68 -34.17
C LEU A 5 -6.57 40.26 -34.44
N ILE A 6 -5.29 40.02 -34.18
CA ILE A 6 -4.72 38.67 -34.25
C ILE A 6 -5.05 37.98 -32.91
N ILE A 7 -5.99 37.03 -32.93
CA ILE A 7 -6.27 36.13 -31.82
C ILE A 7 -5.27 34.99 -31.91
N LEU A 8 -4.28 35.02 -31.04
CA LEU A 8 -3.38 33.88 -30.84
C LEU A 8 -4.17 32.79 -30.10
N LEU A 9 -4.62 31.75 -30.81
CA LEU A 9 -5.12 30.50 -30.20
C LEU A 9 -3.93 29.75 -29.62
N LEU A 10 -3.74 29.87 -28.28
CA LEU A 10 -2.85 28.99 -27.55
C LEU A 10 -3.53 27.59 -27.48
N CYS A 11 -3.18 26.70 -28.40
CA CYS A 11 -3.47 25.28 -28.26
C CYS A 11 -2.63 24.74 -27.09
N CYS A 12 -3.17 24.81 -25.88
CA CYS A 12 -2.70 23.95 -24.79
C CYS A 12 -2.99 22.49 -25.20
N ALA A 13 -1.99 21.78 -25.71
CA ALA A 13 -2.05 20.34 -25.81
C ALA A 13 -2.19 19.80 -24.39
N ILE A 14 -3.41 19.51 -23.98
CA ILE A 14 -3.69 18.71 -22.76
C ILE A 14 -3.23 17.30 -23.13
N PHE A 15 -1.97 16.98 -22.85
CA PHE A 15 -1.58 15.59 -22.78
C PHE A 15 -2.38 14.99 -21.64
N PRO A 16 -3.19 13.94 -21.85
CA PRO A 16 -3.81 13.24 -20.74
C PRO A 16 -2.66 12.73 -19.89
N LEU A 17 -2.54 13.23 -18.67
CA LEU A 17 -1.66 12.65 -17.66
C LEU A 17 -2.17 11.22 -17.49
N ALA A 18 -1.42 10.23 -17.94
CA ALA A 18 -1.82 8.83 -17.78
C ALA A 18 -2.07 8.61 -16.28
N ALA A 19 -3.27 8.17 -15.94
CA ALA A 19 -3.65 7.95 -14.55
C ALA A 19 -2.72 6.87 -13.98
N GLN A 20 -2.06 7.18 -12.88
CA GLN A 20 -1.25 6.24 -12.13
C GLN A 20 -2.17 5.25 -11.42
N TYR A 21 -1.91 3.96 -11.62
CA TYR A 21 -2.65 2.90 -10.94
C TYR A 21 -2.10 2.68 -9.51
N HIS A 22 -2.99 2.35 -8.60
CA HIS A 22 -2.67 1.90 -7.24
C HIS A 22 -3.79 0.98 -6.74
N THR A 23 -3.49 0.14 -5.77
CA THR A 23 -4.51 -0.69 -5.12
C THR A 23 -5.55 0.21 -4.47
N ARG A 24 -6.83 -0.03 -4.77
CA ARG A 24 -7.96 0.70 -4.17
C ARG A 24 -9.28 0.01 -4.44
N ILE A 25 -10.21 0.25 -3.55
CA ILE A 25 -11.63 -0.01 -3.72
C ILE A 25 -12.29 1.22 -4.36
N ILE A 26 -13.14 1.02 -5.38
CA ILE A 26 -13.82 2.07 -6.12
C ILE A 26 -15.32 2.06 -5.80
N ASP A 27 -15.96 0.87 -5.85
CA ASP A 27 -17.37 0.73 -5.47
C ASP A 27 -17.52 0.74 -3.95
N PRO A 28 -18.43 1.57 -3.37
CA PRO A 28 -18.63 1.64 -1.93
C PRO A 28 -19.18 0.36 -1.29
N ASN A 29 -19.77 -0.57 -2.06
CA ASN A 29 -20.24 -1.85 -1.55
C ASN A 29 -19.11 -2.89 -1.45
N ILE A 30 -17.98 -2.65 -2.08
CA ILE A 30 -16.81 -3.53 -1.97
C ILE A 30 -16.01 -3.17 -0.73
N HIS A 31 -15.67 -4.18 0.06
CA HIS A 31 -14.90 -4.05 1.28
C HIS A 31 -13.82 -5.13 1.37
N THR A 32 -12.90 -4.99 2.31
CA THR A 32 -11.90 -6.01 2.69
C THR A 32 -11.15 -6.59 1.49
N LEU A 33 -10.71 -5.72 0.55
CA LEU A 33 -9.88 -6.13 -0.58
C LEU A 33 -8.52 -6.58 -0.06
N ARG A 34 -8.18 -7.86 -0.26
CA ARG A 34 -6.91 -8.47 0.18
C ARG A 34 -6.17 -9.11 -0.97
N THR A 35 -4.85 -9.06 -0.86
CA THR A 35 -3.93 -9.77 -1.75
C THR A 35 -2.88 -10.44 -0.89
N ARG A 36 -2.78 -11.76 -0.95
CA ARG A 36 -1.82 -12.58 -0.21
C ARG A 36 -1.25 -13.66 -1.11
N TYR A 37 -0.17 -14.31 -0.70
CA TYR A 37 0.22 -15.54 -1.35
C TYR A 37 -0.83 -16.63 -1.10
N LEU A 38 -0.99 -17.52 -2.06
CA LEU A 38 -1.87 -18.70 -1.90
C LEU A 38 -1.35 -19.62 -0.78
N ASP A 39 -0.03 -19.69 -0.62
CA ASP A 39 0.64 -20.30 0.53
C ASP A 39 1.63 -19.30 1.12
N ASP A 40 1.19 -18.58 2.17
CA ASP A 40 2.00 -17.58 2.87
C ASP A 40 2.82 -18.16 4.05
N GLY A 41 2.69 -19.49 4.30
CA GLY A 41 3.34 -20.15 5.43
C GLY A 41 2.90 -19.58 6.79
N GLY A 42 1.79 -18.87 6.86
CA GLY A 42 1.28 -18.19 8.06
C GLY A 42 2.06 -16.91 8.43
N VAL A 43 2.79 -16.32 7.48
CA VAL A 43 3.58 -15.10 7.67
C VAL A 43 2.87 -13.92 6.97
N LEU A 44 2.59 -12.88 7.73
CA LEU A 44 2.06 -11.64 7.16
C LEU A 44 3.16 -10.93 6.37
N GLN A 45 2.99 -10.84 5.05
CA GLN A 45 3.95 -10.23 4.15
C GLN A 45 3.29 -9.67 2.90
N ARG A 46 3.89 -8.63 2.33
CA ARG A 46 3.44 -8.05 1.06
C ARG A 46 3.94 -8.88 -0.10
N PRO A 47 3.05 -9.43 -0.95
CA PRO A 47 3.48 -10.36 -1.98
C PRO A 47 4.22 -9.66 -3.12
N ILE A 48 5.23 -10.36 -3.65
CA ILE A 48 5.91 -10.06 -4.90
C ILE A 48 6.14 -11.39 -5.65
N LEU A 49 5.77 -11.45 -6.90
CA LEU A 49 5.96 -12.65 -7.71
C LEU A 49 7.37 -12.68 -8.30
N VAL A 50 7.93 -13.86 -8.46
CA VAL A 50 9.27 -14.07 -9.01
C VAL A 50 9.15 -14.75 -10.37
N LEU A 51 9.65 -14.08 -11.42
CA LEU A 51 9.70 -14.64 -12.76
C LEU A 51 10.92 -15.53 -12.90
N GLU A 52 10.68 -16.82 -12.88
CA GLU A 52 11.69 -17.84 -13.15
C GLU A 52 11.40 -18.53 -14.47
N ASN A 53 12.45 -18.87 -15.23
CA ASN A 53 12.32 -19.56 -16.52
C ASN A 53 11.40 -18.87 -17.55
N GLY A 54 11.17 -17.58 -17.42
CA GLY A 54 10.44 -16.75 -18.39
C GLY A 54 8.91 -16.89 -18.36
N MET A 55 8.33 -17.52 -17.32
CA MET A 55 6.87 -17.63 -17.18
C MET A 55 6.47 -17.91 -15.72
N ILE A 56 5.32 -17.36 -15.30
CA ILE A 56 4.62 -17.73 -14.06
C ILE A 56 3.23 -18.24 -14.47
N ASP A 57 2.93 -19.51 -14.16
CA ASP A 57 1.73 -20.23 -14.61
C ASP A 57 0.75 -20.57 -13.47
N GLY A 58 1.07 -20.18 -12.23
CA GLY A 58 0.25 -20.46 -11.06
C GLY A 58 0.39 -21.86 -10.47
N SER A 59 1.36 -22.65 -10.94
CA SER A 59 1.62 -24.00 -10.40
C SER A 59 2.31 -24.00 -9.04
N GLU A 60 2.96 -22.88 -8.68
CA GLU A 60 3.73 -22.72 -7.44
C GLU A 60 2.95 -21.86 -6.44
N PRO A 61 2.34 -22.43 -5.38
CA PRO A 61 1.49 -21.69 -4.45
C PRO A 61 2.17 -20.50 -3.76
N HIS A 62 3.46 -20.60 -3.45
CA HIS A 62 4.26 -19.52 -2.86
C HIS A 62 4.62 -18.40 -3.88
N ASN A 63 4.33 -18.59 -5.16
CA ASN A 63 4.52 -17.63 -6.26
C ASN A 63 3.19 -17.35 -6.99
N THR A 64 2.08 -17.50 -6.27
CA THR A 64 0.71 -17.31 -6.75
C THR A 64 -0.04 -16.46 -5.74
N LEU A 65 -0.85 -15.52 -6.23
CA LEU A 65 -1.66 -14.63 -5.41
C LEU A 65 -3.06 -15.21 -5.22
N GLU A 66 -3.58 -15.10 -4.02
CA GLU A 66 -5.01 -15.14 -3.75
C GLU A 66 -5.51 -13.71 -3.56
N ILE A 67 -6.49 -13.33 -4.34
CA ILE A 67 -7.17 -12.04 -4.22
C ILE A 67 -8.59 -12.30 -3.72
N SER A 68 -8.99 -11.61 -2.66
CA SER A 68 -10.34 -11.73 -2.11
C SER A 68 -10.92 -10.38 -1.73
N PHE A 69 -12.25 -10.26 -1.80
CA PHE A 69 -12.99 -9.08 -1.38
C PHE A 69 -14.42 -9.46 -0.97
N ASP A 70 -15.04 -8.60 -0.17
CA ASP A 70 -16.42 -8.76 0.27
C ASP A 70 -17.33 -7.75 -0.44
N GLU A 71 -18.51 -8.21 -0.83
CA GLU A 71 -19.60 -7.39 -1.37
C GLU A 71 -20.72 -7.32 -0.32
N LEU A 72 -21.06 -6.12 0.15
CA LEU A 72 -21.95 -5.91 1.32
C LEU A 72 -23.43 -5.71 0.99
N SER A 73 -23.84 -5.67 -0.30
CA SER A 73 -25.28 -5.57 -0.64
C SER A 73 -26.03 -6.87 -0.45
N HIS A 74 -25.30 -7.99 -0.24
CA HIS A 74 -25.83 -9.36 -0.17
C HIS A 74 -26.52 -9.83 -1.47
N ASP A 75 -26.32 -9.13 -2.55
CA ASP A 75 -26.75 -9.57 -3.88
C ASP A 75 -25.63 -10.42 -4.50
N LEU A 76 -26.03 -11.50 -5.17
CA LEU A 76 -25.08 -12.25 -5.99
C LEU A 76 -24.81 -11.49 -7.27
N ARG A 77 -23.61 -10.95 -7.41
CA ARG A 77 -23.17 -10.18 -8.57
C ARG A 77 -22.13 -10.95 -9.36
N MET A 78 -22.07 -10.69 -10.66
CA MET A 78 -21.06 -11.31 -11.53
C MET A 78 -19.88 -10.37 -11.66
N TYR A 79 -18.71 -10.84 -11.25
CA TYR A 79 -17.44 -10.11 -11.40
C TYR A 79 -16.51 -10.82 -12.36
N SER A 80 -15.79 -10.03 -13.11
CA SER A 80 -14.71 -10.49 -13.99
C SER A 80 -13.46 -9.64 -13.73
N TYR A 81 -12.30 -10.10 -14.15
CA TYR A 81 -11.08 -9.32 -14.06
C TYR A 81 -10.30 -9.34 -15.36
N THR A 82 -9.50 -8.30 -15.54
CA THR A 82 -8.50 -8.16 -16.61
C THR A 82 -7.19 -7.63 -16.03
N ILE A 83 -6.10 -7.78 -16.78
CA ILE A 83 -4.78 -7.37 -16.33
C ILE A 83 -4.12 -6.41 -17.31
N LYS A 84 -3.33 -5.45 -16.79
CA LYS A 84 -2.48 -4.56 -17.58
C LYS A 84 -1.07 -4.54 -17.01
N HIS A 85 -0.09 -4.51 -17.90
CA HIS A 85 1.31 -4.30 -17.53
C HIS A 85 1.61 -2.81 -17.40
N LEU A 86 2.38 -2.44 -16.38
CA LEU A 86 2.70 -1.05 -16.02
C LEU A 86 4.22 -0.83 -15.96
N ASP A 87 4.63 0.40 -16.22
CA ASP A 87 5.99 0.88 -16.01
C ASP A 87 6.30 1.14 -14.51
N TYR A 88 7.54 1.50 -14.19
CA TYR A 88 8.00 1.74 -12.81
C TYR A 88 7.12 2.73 -12.03
N ASN A 89 6.54 3.69 -12.71
CA ASN A 89 5.68 4.74 -12.14
C ASN A 89 4.19 4.38 -12.13
N TRP A 90 3.86 3.10 -12.32
CA TRP A 90 2.49 2.58 -12.32
C TRP A 90 1.59 3.15 -13.43
N THR A 91 2.16 3.62 -14.53
CA THR A 91 1.43 3.99 -15.74
C THR A 91 1.47 2.84 -16.76
N PRO A 92 0.47 2.71 -17.66
CA PRO A 92 0.47 1.66 -18.68
C PRO A 92 1.75 1.64 -19.50
N SER A 93 2.35 0.47 -19.65
CA SER A 93 3.51 0.28 -20.52
C SER A 93 3.12 0.27 -22.02
N ALA A 94 4.11 0.31 -22.90
CA ALA A 94 3.89 0.23 -24.33
C ALA A 94 3.72 -1.21 -24.86
N LEU A 95 3.61 -2.21 -23.99
CA LEU A 95 3.40 -3.61 -24.36
C LEU A 95 1.94 -3.87 -24.72
N SER A 96 1.72 -4.70 -25.72
CA SER A 96 0.41 -5.33 -25.99
C SER A 96 0.18 -6.52 -25.05
N SER A 97 -1.07 -6.90 -24.82
CA SER A 97 -1.40 -8.01 -23.91
C SER A 97 -0.67 -9.32 -24.25
N TYR A 98 -0.48 -9.63 -25.51
CA TYR A 98 0.21 -10.84 -25.96
C TYR A 98 1.71 -10.88 -25.65
N GLU A 99 2.31 -9.75 -25.29
CA GLU A 99 3.73 -9.67 -24.96
C GLU A 99 4.01 -9.94 -23.47
N TYR A 100 3.02 -9.69 -22.59
CA TYR A 100 3.18 -9.91 -21.17
C TYR A 100 2.28 -11.00 -20.59
N LEU A 101 1.30 -11.49 -21.38
CA LEU A 101 0.31 -12.46 -20.94
C LEU A 101 0.16 -13.59 -21.96
N ARG A 102 0.15 -14.83 -21.49
CA ARG A 102 -0.24 -16.00 -22.26
C ARG A 102 -1.60 -16.49 -21.78
N GLY A 103 -2.52 -16.79 -22.70
CA GLY A 103 -3.85 -17.27 -22.42
C GLY A 103 -4.91 -16.19 -22.61
N TYR A 104 -5.94 -16.20 -21.78
CA TYR A 104 -7.05 -15.25 -21.89
C TYR A 104 -6.65 -13.86 -21.33
N THR A 105 -7.31 -12.82 -21.82
CA THR A 105 -7.12 -11.45 -21.34
C THR A 105 -8.10 -11.04 -20.26
N THR A 106 -9.15 -11.84 -20.08
CA THR A 106 -10.22 -11.66 -19.08
C THR A 106 -10.61 -13.00 -18.52
N ALA A 107 -11.03 -13.03 -17.27
CA ALA A 107 -11.61 -14.23 -16.64
C ALA A 107 -12.72 -13.83 -15.67
N ASP A 108 -13.66 -14.73 -15.44
CA ASP A 108 -14.74 -14.55 -14.48
C ASP A 108 -14.31 -14.98 -13.08
N ILE A 109 -14.96 -14.43 -12.04
CA ILE A 109 -14.74 -14.78 -10.64
C ILE A 109 -15.89 -15.66 -10.19
N ASP A 110 -15.69 -16.97 -10.26
CA ASP A 110 -16.73 -17.98 -10.00
C ASP A 110 -16.69 -18.52 -8.57
N ASP A 111 -15.57 -18.32 -7.82
CA ASP A 111 -15.45 -18.76 -6.44
C ASP A 111 -15.98 -17.66 -5.51
N TYR A 112 -17.14 -17.91 -4.93
CA TYR A 112 -17.79 -17.04 -3.97
C TYR A 112 -18.50 -17.84 -2.88
N ALA A 113 -18.60 -17.24 -1.69
CA ALA A 113 -19.33 -17.82 -0.57
C ALA A 113 -20.12 -16.73 0.18
N LEU A 114 -21.32 -17.08 0.63
CA LEU A 114 -22.13 -16.20 1.48
C LEU A 114 -21.56 -16.20 2.90
N SER A 115 -21.65 -15.06 3.58
CA SER A 115 -21.29 -14.96 4.99
C SER A 115 -22.18 -15.87 5.85
N LEU A 116 -21.58 -16.42 6.89
CA LEU A 116 -22.23 -17.36 7.81
C LEU A 116 -22.14 -16.86 9.26
N ASN A 117 -23.27 -16.86 9.97
CA ASN A 117 -23.38 -16.45 11.37
C ASN A 117 -22.99 -14.98 11.65
N THR A 118 -23.03 -14.11 10.65
CA THR A 118 -22.75 -12.68 10.78
C THR A 118 -24.03 -11.86 10.82
N GLN A 119 -24.02 -10.70 11.50
CA GLN A 119 -25.12 -9.73 11.48
C GLN A 119 -25.09 -8.92 10.18
N GLN A 120 -23.90 -8.43 9.79
CA GLN A 120 -23.69 -7.89 8.46
C GLN A 120 -23.54 -9.06 7.49
N VAL A 121 -24.53 -9.23 6.63
CA VAL A 121 -24.46 -10.22 5.56
C VAL A 121 -23.63 -9.67 4.41
N TYR A 122 -22.81 -10.52 3.82
CA TYR A 122 -21.95 -10.19 2.67
C TYR A 122 -21.70 -11.44 1.83
N THR A 123 -21.24 -11.22 0.61
CA THR A 123 -20.72 -12.27 -0.27
C THR A 123 -19.21 -12.09 -0.38
N ASN A 124 -18.44 -13.10 0.02
CA ASN A 124 -17.00 -13.13 -0.18
C ASN A 124 -16.69 -13.71 -1.56
N TYR A 125 -15.92 -12.99 -2.36
CA TYR A 125 -15.40 -13.41 -3.66
C TYR A 125 -13.90 -13.63 -3.55
N ARG A 126 -13.38 -14.68 -4.21
CA ARG A 126 -11.95 -14.95 -4.26
C ARG A 126 -11.54 -15.55 -5.60
N PHE A 127 -10.31 -15.33 -5.99
CA PHE A 127 -9.71 -15.94 -7.16
C PHE A 127 -8.18 -16.01 -7.02
N ILE A 128 -7.60 -16.92 -7.79
CA ILE A 128 -6.17 -17.18 -7.80
C ILE A 128 -5.56 -16.60 -9.08
N PHE A 129 -4.42 -15.90 -8.93
CA PHE A 129 -3.69 -15.32 -10.05
C PHE A 129 -2.17 -15.33 -9.81
N PRO A 130 -1.30 -15.67 -10.81
CA PRO A 130 -1.63 -16.26 -12.12
C PRO A 130 -2.25 -17.66 -12.01
N ASN A 131 -2.79 -18.16 -13.13
CA ASN A 131 -3.39 -19.50 -13.20
C ASN A 131 -3.18 -20.10 -14.60
N GLU A 132 -3.70 -21.32 -14.84
CA GLU A 132 -3.57 -22.05 -16.11
C GLU A 132 -4.04 -21.22 -17.31
N ASP A 133 -5.07 -20.40 -17.13
CA ASP A 133 -5.72 -19.61 -18.17
C ASP A 133 -5.05 -18.27 -18.43
N MET A 134 -4.32 -17.74 -17.43
CA MET A 134 -3.67 -16.42 -17.49
C MET A 134 -2.27 -16.47 -16.86
N GLN A 135 -1.25 -16.62 -17.71
CA GLN A 135 0.16 -16.78 -17.31
C GLN A 135 0.97 -15.52 -17.61
N LEU A 136 1.85 -15.12 -16.70
CA LEU A 136 2.71 -13.95 -16.85
C LEU A 136 4.03 -14.30 -17.55
N LEU A 137 4.46 -13.46 -18.50
CA LEU A 137 5.64 -13.69 -19.34
C LEU A 137 6.80 -12.72 -19.09
N VAL A 138 6.57 -11.59 -18.45
CA VAL A 138 7.59 -10.54 -18.23
C VAL A 138 7.57 -10.00 -16.81
N SER A 139 8.69 -9.48 -16.37
CA SER A 139 8.78 -8.76 -15.09
C SER A 139 8.31 -7.31 -15.22
N GLY A 140 7.94 -6.69 -14.12
CA GLY A 140 7.47 -5.31 -14.06
C GLY A 140 6.33 -5.13 -13.05
N ASN A 141 5.59 -4.05 -13.19
CA ASN A 141 4.39 -3.81 -12.40
C ASN A 141 3.13 -4.22 -13.15
N TYR A 142 2.12 -4.61 -12.43
CA TYR A 142 0.84 -5.02 -12.98
C TYR A 142 -0.33 -4.44 -12.18
N VAL A 143 -1.47 -4.29 -12.85
CA VAL A 143 -2.74 -4.03 -12.20
C VAL A 143 -3.78 -5.02 -12.70
N LEU A 144 -4.47 -5.68 -11.76
CA LEU A 144 -5.72 -6.39 -12.00
C LEU A 144 -6.85 -5.38 -11.82
N LEU A 145 -7.76 -5.32 -12.79
CA LEU A 145 -8.97 -4.50 -12.77
C LEU A 145 -10.15 -5.44 -12.61
N ILE A 146 -10.83 -5.36 -11.47
CA ILE A 146 -12.05 -6.13 -11.18
C ILE A 146 -13.22 -5.26 -11.59
N TYR A 147 -14.13 -5.80 -12.40
CA TYR A 147 -15.27 -5.08 -12.94
C TYR A 147 -16.54 -5.94 -12.90
N GLU A 148 -17.69 -5.29 -12.87
CA GLU A 148 -18.99 -5.92 -12.72
C GLU A 148 -19.68 -6.12 -14.08
N ASP A 149 -20.53 -7.17 -14.19
CA ASP A 149 -21.42 -7.46 -15.33
C ASP A 149 -20.70 -7.59 -16.69
N GLY A 150 -19.43 -7.96 -16.70
CA GLY A 150 -18.64 -8.08 -17.93
C GLY A 150 -18.36 -6.74 -18.61
N ASP A 151 -18.60 -5.59 -17.96
CA ASP A 151 -18.34 -4.25 -18.48
C ASP A 151 -16.99 -3.71 -17.96
N PRO A 152 -15.90 -3.71 -18.76
CA PRO A 152 -14.56 -3.25 -18.36
C PRO A 152 -14.51 -1.76 -17.97
N ASP A 153 -15.52 -0.97 -18.29
CA ASP A 153 -15.62 0.45 -17.89
C ASP A 153 -16.23 0.58 -16.48
N ASN A 154 -16.93 -0.44 -15.98
CA ASN A 154 -17.49 -0.50 -14.62
C ASN A 154 -16.52 -1.16 -13.63
N VAL A 155 -15.35 -0.55 -13.43
CA VAL A 155 -14.31 -1.06 -12.50
C VAL A 155 -14.73 -0.82 -11.06
N VAL A 156 -14.80 -1.88 -10.25
CA VAL A 156 -15.19 -1.85 -8.83
C VAL A 156 -14.00 -1.86 -7.88
N ALA A 157 -12.88 -2.49 -8.28
CA ALA A 157 -11.64 -2.50 -7.51
C ALA A 157 -10.41 -2.66 -8.41
N GLN A 158 -9.24 -2.24 -7.89
CA GLN A 158 -7.93 -2.35 -8.53
C GLN A 158 -6.95 -2.98 -7.57
N VAL A 159 -6.17 -3.95 -8.05
CA VAL A 159 -5.10 -4.61 -7.30
C VAL A 159 -3.79 -4.45 -8.03
N CYS A 160 -2.84 -3.75 -7.42
CA CYS A 160 -1.50 -3.55 -7.96
C CYS A 160 -0.51 -4.51 -7.30
N PHE A 161 0.32 -5.17 -8.10
CA PHE A 161 1.39 -6.04 -7.63
C PHE A 161 2.60 -5.96 -8.57
N SER A 162 3.71 -6.55 -8.17
CA SER A 162 4.95 -6.54 -8.97
C SER A 162 5.47 -7.94 -9.20
N VAL A 163 6.14 -8.12 -10.34
CA VAL A 163 6.82 -9.35 -10.75
C VAL A 163 8.30 -9.03 -10.92
N VAL A 164 9.18 -9.67 -10.14
CA VAL A 164 10.63 -9.47 -10.23
C VAL A 164 11.28 -10.61 -11.00
N GLU A 165 12.19 -10.28 -11.91
CA GLU A 165 13.18 -11.20 -12.50
C GLU A 165 14.53 -10.86 -11.87
N PRO A 166 15.07 -11.67 -10.92
CA PRO A 166 16.21 -11.28 -10.11
C PRO A 166 17.54 -11.34 -10.88
N LEU A 167 17.80 -10.32 -11.70
CA LEU A 167 19.01 -10.19 -12.53
C LEU A 167 20.13 -9.40 -11.87
N VAL A 168 19.83 -8.60 -10.81
CA VAL A 168 20.81 -7.81 -10.09
C VAL A 168 20.90 -8.21 -8.62
N GLY A 169 22.12 -8.16 -8.07
CA GLY A 169 22.32 -8.24 -6.62
C GLY A 169 22.04 -6.87 -5.98
N LEU A 170 21.35 -6.85 -4.85
CA LEU A 170 20.98 -5.63 -4.16
C LEU A 170 21.35 -5.71 -2.68
N ASP A 171 22.29 -4.87 -2.25
CA ASP A 171 22.60 -4.62 -0.85
C ASP A 171 22.13 -3.25 -0.43
N ALA A 172 21.58 -3.18 0.79
CA ALA A 172 21.05 -1.94 1.31
C ALA A 172 21.24 -1.88 2.83
N VAL A 173 21.48 -0.67 3.34
CA VAL A 173 21.68 -0.40 4.76
C VAL A 173 20.92 0.84 5.16
N VAL A 174 20.14 0.75 6.25
CA VAL A 174 19.46 1.87 6.89
C VAL A 174 20.30 2.39 8.03
N ARG A 175 20.49 3.71 8.13
CA ARG A 175 21.28 4.33 9.19
C ARG A 175 20.58 5.57 9.77
N GLY A 176 20.74 5.79 11.08
CA GLY A 176 20.25 6.98 11.77
C GLY A 176 21.19 8.19 11.67
N ASN A 177 22.47 7.97 11.33
CA ASN A 177 23.40 9.05 11.04
C ASN A 177 23.17 9.55 9.61
N THR A 178 22.39 10.59 9.46
CA THR A 178 21.98 11.15 8.18
C THR A 178 22.71 12.44 7.86
N ASP A 179 22.67 12.87 6.60
CA ASP A 179 23.23 14.17 6.19
C ASP A 179 22.44 15.37 6.76
N LYS A 180 21.24 15.14 7.33
CA LYS A 180 20.44 16.18 7.99
C LYS A 180 20.68 16.25 9.49
N GLU A 181 20.72 15.12 10.18
CA GLU A 181 20.79 15.01 11.63
C GLU A 181 21.53 13.74 12.02
N PHE A 182 22.24 13.81 13.14
CA PHE A 182 22.88 12.63 13.74
C PHE A 182 21.94 12.00 14.76
N ASN A 183 21.50 10.77 14.49
CA ASN A 183 20.63 9.99 15.38
C ASN A 183 19.43 10.79 15.94
N GLY A 184 18.76 11.55 15.06
CA GLY A 184 17.59 12.35 15.40
C GLY A 184 16.32 11.78 14.80
N ARG A 185 15.66 12.57 13.93
CA ARG A 185 14.33 12.25 13.37
C ARG A 185 14.35 11.47 12.08
N TYR A 186 15.49 11.24 11.47
CA TYR A 186 15.59 10.73 10.11
C TYR A 186 16.34 9.42 10.04
N GLN A 187 16.00 8.66 9.01
CA GLN A 187 16.74 7.48 8.54
C GLN A 187 17.23 7.74 7.12
N GLN A 188 18.40 7.24 6.78
CA GLN A 188 18.98 7.37 5.43
C GLN A 188 19.38 6.01 4.92
N LEU A 189 19.06 5.74 3.65
CA LEU A 189 19.44 4.50 2.98
C LEU A 189 20.70 4.72 2.15
N ASP A 190 21.62 3.76 2.23
CA ASP A 190 22.70 3.55 1.30
C ASP A 190 22.45 2.24 0.55
N LEU A 191 22.57 2.30 -0.79
CA LEU A 191 22.25 1.17 -1.67
C LEU A 191 23.46 0.82 -2.54
N ASP A 192 23.61 -0.48 -2.82
CA ASP A 192 24.65 -1.04 -3.66
C ASP A 192 24.03 -2.05 -4.62
N VAL A 193 24.12 -1.80 -5.91
CA VAL A 193 23.52 -2.60 -6.97
C VAL A 193 24.62 -3.29 -7.77
N ASN A 194 24.68 -4.63 -7.69
CA ASN A 194 25.56 -5.46 -8.50
C ASN A 194 24.87 -5.84 -9.81
N THR A 195 25.42 -5.38 -10.93
CA THR A 195 24.87 -5.56 -12.27
C THR A 195 25.64 -6.61 -13.10
N SER A 196 26.38 -7.52 -12.46
CA SER A 196 27.24 -8.49 -13.16
C SER A 196 26.47 -9.39 -14.16
N ASN A 197 25.17 -9.62 -13.92
CA ASN A 197 24.32 -10.45 -14.80
C ASN A 197 23.45 -9.61 -15.75
N LEU A 198 23.70 -8.29 -15.84
CA LEU A 198 22.91 -7.36 -16.65
C LEU A 198 23.84 -6.41 -17.43
N ASP A 199 23.69 -6.33 -18.79
CA ASP A 199 24.47 -5.42 -19.62
C ASP A 199 23.97 -3.97 -19.51
N VAL A 200 24.37 -3.30 -18.44
CA VAL A 200 24.02 -1.89 -18.19
C VAL A 200 25.05 -1.00 -18.89
N ARG A 201 24.67 -0.39 -19.99
CA ARG A 201 25.55 0.50 -20.77
C ARG A 201 25.58 1.92 -20.24
N ASN A 202 24.46 2.38 -19.69
CA ASN A 202 24.32 3.68 -19.07
C ASN A 202 23.64 3.53 -17.71
N PRO A 203 24.23 4.03 -16.62
CA PRO A 203 23.57 3.97 -15.31
C PRO A 203 22.14 4.53 -15.27
N GLN A 204 21.78 5.46 -16.16
CA GLN A 204 20.43 6.03 -16.25
C GLN A 204 19.38 5.06 -16.85
N GLU A 205 19.80 3.91 -17.37
CA GLU A 205 18.90 2.82 -17.74
C GLU A 205 18.28 2.13 -16.53
N LEU A 206 18.88 2.34 -15.34
CA LEU A 206 18.35 1.87 -14.06
C LEU A 206 17.63 2.99 -13.33
N LYS A 207 16.49 2.63 -12.74
CA LYS A 207 15.76 3.44 -11.75
C LYS A 207 15.58 2.65 -10.48
N ILE A 208 15.90 3.25 -9.36
CA ILE A 208 15.68 2.64 -8.05
C ILE A 208 14.50 3.35 -7.40
N VAL A 209 13.50 2.59 -7.01
CA VAL A 209 12.30 3.06 -6.31
C VAL A 209 12.34 2.53 -4.90
N VAL A 210 12.26 3.43 -3.92
CA VAL A 210 12.28 3.10 -2.49
C VAL A 210 11.00 3.58 -1.85
N ARG A 211 10.35 2.72 -1.06
CA ARG A 211 9.20 3.05 -0.20
C ARG A 211 9.47 2.64 1.24
N GLN A 212 9.02 3.45 2.18
CA GLN A 212 8.96 3.13 3.59
C GLN A 212 7.54 2.68 3.94
N ASN A 213 7.39 1.53 4.61
CA ASN A 213 6.11 0.97 5.08
C ASN A 213 5.03 0.92 4.00
N ASN A 214 5.41 0.56 2.77
CA ASN A 214 4.54 0.49 1.58
C ASN A 214 3.77 1.79 1.23
N ARG A 215 4.17 2.92 1.77
CA ARG A 215 3.51 4.21 1.57
C ARG A 215 3.80 4.77 0.18
N LEU A 216 2.77 5.27 -0.50
CA LEU A 216 2.90 5.90 -1.82
C LEU A 216 3.36 7.36 -1.72
N ASP A 217 2.98 8.07 -0.65
CA ASP A 217 3.28 9.48 -0.45
C ASP A 217 4.76 9.77 -0.18
N ASN A 218 5.52 8.76 0.26
CA ASN A 218 6.96 8.88 0.52
C ASN A 218 7.83 8.06 -0.46
N GLU A 219 7.26 7.66 -1.60
CA GLU A 219 8.03 6.98 -2.65
C GLU A 219 9.13 7.89 -3.20
N ILE A 220 10.35 7.38 -3.23
CA ILE A 220 11.53 8.07 -3.77
C ILE A 220 12.05 7.31 -4.98
N VAL A 221 12.33 8.05 -6.06
CA VAL A 221 12.96 7.52 -7.27
C VAL A 221 14.34 8.13 -7.42
N VAL A 222 15.37 7.29 -7.55
CA VAL A 222 16.75 7.72 -7.84
C VAL A 222 17.27 7.00 -9.09
N ASP A 223 17.88 7.78 -10.02
CA ASP A 223 18.43 7.31 -11.29
C ASP A 223 19.91 7.64 -11.47
N LYS A 224 20.52 8.31 -10.51
CA LYS A 224 21.92 8.74 -10.58
C LYS A 224 22.71 8.16 -9.42
N PRO A 225 23.59 7.17 -9.68
CA PRO A 225 24.47 6.65 -8.64
C PRO A 225 25.50 7.70 -8.20
N THR A 226 25.93 7.61 -6.95
CA THR A 226 27.02 8.43 -6.40
C THR A 226 28.37 7.97 -6.96
N PHE A 227 28.52 6.64 -7.12
CA PHE A 227 29.73 6.04 -7.70
C PHE A 227 29.34 4.99 -8.73
N VAL A 228 30.09 4.97 -9.85
CA VAL A 228 29.96 3.99 -10.93
C VAL A 228 31.26 3.21 -10.99
N GLU A 229 31.17 1.92 -10.76
CA GLU A 229 32.28 0.97 -10.85
C GLU A 229 31.91 -0.13 -11.90
N PRO A 230 32.85 -0.89 -12.42
CA PRO A 230 32.50 -2.03 -13.29
C PRO A 230 31.53 -2.98 -12.59
N ASN A 231 30.37 -3.20 -13.21
CA ASN A 231 29.29 -4.07 -12.70
C ASN A 231 28.75 -3.70 -11.30
N ARG A 232 28.95 -2.46 -10.86
CA ARG A 232 28.50 -2.01 -9.54
C ARG A 232 28.11 -0.54 -9.54
N LEU A 233 26.89 -0.25 -9.07
CA LEU A 233 26.37 1.11 -8.92
C LEU A 233 26.06 1.37 -7.45
N ARG A 234 26.62 2.44 -6.89
CA ARG A 234 26.45 2.77 -5.48
C ARG A 234 25.70 4.08 -5.32
N TYR A 235 24.69 4.06 -4.47
CA TYR A 235 23.83 5.20 -4.12
C TYR A 235 24.00 5.46 -2.61
N THR A 236 25.08 6.14 -2.27
CA THR A 236 25.45 6.44 -0.88
C THR A 236 25.41 7.94 -0.63
N ASN A 237 25.07 8.35 0.58
CA ASN A 237 24.96 9.76 0.98
C ASN A 237 24.04 10.58 0.06
N GLN A 238 22.96 9.97 -0.42
CA GLN A 238 21.98 10.67 -1.24
C GLN A 238 20.93 11.35 -0.37
N SER A 239 20.82 12.67 -0.47
CA SER A 239 19.82 13.44 0.28
C SER A 239 18.38 13.09 -0.06
N ALA A 240 18.13 12.55 -1.27
CA ALA A 240 16.83 12.03 -1.67
C ALA A 240 16.41 10.79 -0.86
N LEU A 241 17.37 9.97 -0.43
CA LEU A 241 17.11 8.73 0.32
C LEU A 241 17.07 8.95 1.84
N ILE A 242 16.63 10.14 2.29
CA ILE A 242 16.41 10.48 3.68
C ILE A 242 14.93 10.54 3.96
N PHE A 243 14.46 9.67 4.86
CA PHE A 243 13.06 9.55 5.28
C PHE A 243 12.88 10.08 6.70
N GLU A 244 11.68 10.58 7.05
CA GLU A 244 11.30 10.70 8.46
C GLU A 244 11.27 9.30 9.07
N GLY A 245 11.88 9.12 10.25
CA GLY A 245 11.86 7.83 10.94
C GLY A 245 10.45 7.41 11.35
N GLY A 246 9.57 8.39 11.61
CA GLY A 246 8.24 8.11 12.13
C GLY A 246 8.30 7.49 13.53
N ASN A 247 7.33 6.66 13.84
CA ASN A 247 7.25 5.90 15.08
C ASN A 247 6.74 4.49 14.77
N GLU A 248 6.79 3.57 15.73
CA GLU A 248 6.16 2.26 15.60
C GLU A 248 4.64 2.41 15.43
N PHE A 249 4.03 1.55 14.62
CA PHE A 249 2.59 1.54 14.44
C PHE A 249 1.89 1.20 15.75
N ARG A 250 0.69 1.72 15.92
CA ARG A 250 -0.25 1.28 16.95
C ARG A 250 -0.94 0.02 16.45
N HIS A 251 -1.37 -0.81 17.38
CA HIS A 251 -2.07 -2.04 17.06
C HIS A 251 -3.35 -2.17 17.85
N PHE A 252 -4.40 -2.73 17.25
CA PHE A 252 -5.57 -3.23 17.94
C PHE A 252 -6.06 -4.51 17.30
N ASP A 253 -6.83 -5.32 18.06
CA ASP A 253 -7.52 -6.47 17.51
C ASP A 253 -8.99 -6.54 17.92
N THR A 254 -9.81 -7.09 17.03
CA THR A 254 -11.25 -7.29 17.19
C THR A 254 -11.65 -8.75 16.93
N TYR A 255 -10.84 -9.71 17.38
CA TYR A 255 -11.04 -11.14 17.09
C TYR A 255 -12.32 -11.72 17.69
N SER A 256 -12.96 -11.04 18.64
CA SER A 256 -14.20 -11.47 19.27
C SER A 256 -15.28 -10.39 19.22
N THR A 257 -16.55 -10.78 19.08
CA THR A 257 -17.69 -9.88 19.28
C THR A 257 -18.19 -9.83 20.71
N TYR A 258 -17.65 -10.68 21.62
CA TYR A 258 -18.11 -10.85 23.00
C TYR A 258 -17.23 -10.16 24.02
N TYR A 259 -15.95 -10.00 23.75
CA TYR A 259 -15.00 -9.36 24.65
C TYR A 259 -13.98 -8.51 23.89
N ALA A 260 -13.47 -7.52 24.60
CA ALA A 260 -12.48 -6.60 24.08
C ALA A 260 -11.15 -7.30 23.82
N GLY A 261 -10.54 -7.08 22.65
CA GLY A 261 -9.21 -7.50 22.30
C GLY A 261 -8.15 -6.51 22.76
N TYR A 262 -6.96 -6.63 22.19
CA TYR A 262 -5.86 -5.71 22.50
C TYR A 262 -6.21 -4.28 22.03
N HIS A 263 -5.96 -3.31 22.89
CA HIS A 263 -6.24 -1.88 22.66
C HIS A 263 -7.71 -1.56 22.34
N VAL A 264 -8.64 -2.36 22.85
CA VAL A 264 -10.09 -2.16 22.76
C VAL A 264 -10.67 -2.04 24.16
N ASP A 265 -11.27 -0.90 24.49
CA ASP A 265 -11.96 -0.66 25.78
C ASP A 265 -13.22 -1.54 25.91
N ARG A 266 -14.04 -1.59 24.85
CA ARG A 266 -15.28 -2.36 24.86
C ARG A 266 -15.84 -2.61 23.47
N ILE A 267 -16.63 -3.68 23.36
CA ILE A 267 -17.47 -3.98 22.19
C ILE A 267 -18.94 -3.85 22.63
N ARG A 268 -19.77 -3.26 21.77
CA ARG A 268 -21.21 -3.13 21.97
C ARG A 268 -21.98 -3.50 20.72
N TYR A 269 -23.10 -4.18 20.90
CA TYR A 269 -24.10 -4.39 19.88
C TYR A 269 -25.27 -3.42 20.09
N GLY A 270 -25.65 -2.70 19.06
CA GLY A 270 -26.76 -1.76 19.10
C GLY A 270 -27.24 -1.39 17.70
N GLN A 271 -28.56 -1.22 17.54
CA GLN A 271 -29.20 -0.85 16.26
C GLN A 271 -28.92 -1.82 15.08
N GLY A 272 -28.56 -3.07 15.39
CA GLY A 272 -28.26 -4.08 14.36
C GLY A 272 -26.78 -4.20 14.00
N GLU A 273 -25.89 -3.41 14.59
CA GLU A 273 -24.48 -3.36 14.27
C GLU A 273 -23.59 -3.51 15.50
N TYR A 274 -22.39 -4.01 15.30
CA TYR A 274 -21.35 -4.04 16.32
C TYR A 274 -20.49 -2.78 16.29
N HIS A 275 -20.11 -2.31 17.47
CA HIS A 275 -19.24 -1.16 17.68
C HIS A 275 -18.07 -1.55 18.57
N ALA A 276 -16.84 -1.44 18.10
CA ALA A 276 -15.61 -1.57 18.85
C ALA A 276 -15.08 -0.18 19.21
N PHE A 277 -15.03 0.13 20.50
CA PHE A 277 -14.46 1.36 21.02
C PHE A 277 -13.02 1.09 21.40
N LEU A 278 -12.07 1.67 20.69
CA LEU A 278 -10.67 1.56 21.03
C LEU A 278 -10.36 2.29 22.35
N ASP A 279 -9.28 1.90 23.02
CA ASP A 279 -8.69 2.70 24.05
C ASP A 279 -8.35 4.09 23.51
N VAL A 280 -8.47 5.11 24.35
CA VAL A 280 -8.18 6.49 23.96
C VAL A 280 -6.69 6.65 23.74
N ASP A 281 -6.31 6.99 22.51
CA ASP A 281 -4.92 7.19 22.14
C ASP A 281 -4.29 8.45 22.75
N GLU A 282 -2.99 8.39 23.02
CA GLU A 282 -2.21 9.57 23.40
C GLU A 282 -1.39 10.07 22.20
N VAL A 283 -1.23 11.41 22.11
CA VAL A 283 -0.34 12.02 21.13
C VAL A 283 1.11 11.73 21.48
N ARG A 284 1.80 10.99 20.62
CA ARG A 284 3.23 10.65 20.76
C ARG A 284 4.15 11.64 20.07
N GLY A 285 3.60 12.54 19.22
CA GLY A 285 4.35 13.52 18.44
C GLY A 285 4.67 14.81 19.19
N THR A 286 5.12 15.82 18.47
CA THR A 286 5.54 17.12 19.03
C THR A 286 4.40 17.92 19.67
N MET A 287 3.16 17.59 19.37
CA MET A 287 1.96 18.13 20.05
C MET A 287 1.64 17.39 21.37
N GLY A 288 2.36 16.33 21.68
CA GLY A 288 2.19 15.54 22.89
C GLY A 288 2.67 16.25 24.15
N LYS A 289 2.19 15.77 25.30
CA LYS A 289 2.55 16.30 26.61
C LYS A 289 3.99 15.96 26.95
N GLY A 290 4.82 16.96 27.22
CA GLY A 290 6.25 16.76 27.53
C GLY A 290 7.10 16.38 26.31
N ALA A 291 6.57 16.55 25.10
CA ALA A 291 7.28 16.25 23.87
C ALA A 291 8.49 17.15 23.66
N GLY A 292 9.56 16.56 23.13
CA GLY A 292 10.73 17.27 22.60
C GLY A 292 10.62 17.55 21.11
N ARG A 293 11.76 17.77 20.46
CA ARG A 293 11.87 18.05 19.03
C ARG A 293 11.43 16.89 18.15
N GLU A 294 11.63 15.65 18.59
CA GLU A 294 11.26 14.42 17.91
C GLU A 294 9.87 13.91 18.30
N GLY A 295 9.27 14.43 19.35
CA GLY A 295 8.04 13.95 19.96
C GLY A 295 8.27 13.52 21.41
N VAL A 296 7.41 12.65 21.93
CA VAL A 296 7.58 11.94 23.21
C VAL A 296 8.77 10.96 23.05
N PRO A 297 9.53 10.63 24.11
CA PRO A 297 10.61 9.66 24.02
C PRO A 297 10.17 8.35 23.37
N TYR A 298 11.03 7.84 22.47
CA TYR A 298 10.80 6.59 21.75
C TYR A 298 10.60 5.39 22.69
N LEU A 299 9.60 4.58 22.39
CA LEU A 299 9.35 3.30 23.00
C LEU A 299 9.26 2.25 21.90
N THR A 300 10.01 1.18 22.04
CA THR A 300 9.95 0.05 21.11
C THR A 300 8.62 -0.69 21.30
N GLU A 301 7.90 -0.88 20.20
CA GLU A 301 6.72 -1.73 20.11
C GLU A 301 6.92 -2.75 19.00
N ASN A 302 6.30 -3.91 19.11
CA ASN A 302 6.26 -4.89 18.02
C ASN A 302 5.03 -4.60 17.18
N ASP A 303 5.24 -4.27 15.93
CA ASP A 303 4.18 -4.05 14.96
C ASP A 303 4.43 -4.84 13.65
N ALA A 304 3.52 -4.78 12.72
CA ALA A 304 3.61 -5.38 11.40
C ALA A 304 3.80 -4.32 10.29
N ASN A 305 4.38 -3.17 10.61
CA ASN A 305 4.65 -2.07 9.68
C ASN A 305 3.40 -1.61 8.88
N GLY A 306 2.27 -1.49 9.59
CA GLY A 306 1.01 -1.02 9.04
C GLY A 306 0.17 -2.08 8.33
N GLN A 307 0.57 -3.35 8.37
CA GLN A 307 -0.19 -4.45 7.80
C GLN A 307 -1.38 -4.82 8.69
N TRP A 308 -2.29 -5.63 8.17
CA TRP A 308 -3.48 -6.10 8.84
C TRP A 308 -3.87 -7.51 8.42
N VAL A 309 -4.68 -8.17 9.23
CA VAL A 309 -5.16 -9.53 8.99
C VAL A 309 -6.61 -9.65 9.38
N VAL A 310 -7.41 -10.37 8.57
CA VAL A 310 -8.74 -10.83 8.98
C VAL A 310 -8.57 -12.04 9.87
N ASN A 311 -9.19 -11.99 11.05
CA ASN A 311 -9.21 -13.11 11.95
C ASN A 311 -10.41 -12.98 12.90
N CYS A 312 -11.04 -14.10 13.24
CA CYS A 312 -12.08 -14.17 14.28
C CYS A 312 -11.95 -15.47 15.06
N GLU A 313 -12.25 -15.38 16.34
CA GLU A 313 -12.23 -16.55 17.21
C GLU A 313 -13.36 -17.52 16.85
N LYS A 314 -13.10 -18.82 16.97
CA LYS A 314 -14.06 -19.91 16.77
C LYS A 314 -14.67 -19.94 15.36
N SER A 315 -13.86 -19.61 14.39
CA SER A 315 -14.23 -19.72 12.98
C SER A 315 -13.53 -20.90 12.34
N ASP A 316 -14.27 -21.59 11.45
CA ASP A 316 -13.72 -22.59 10.54
C ASP A 316 -13.23 -21.93 9.23
N ASP A 317 -13.85 -20.80 8.87
CA ASP A 317 -13.48 -19.99 7.71
C ASP A 317 -13.65 -18.49 8.02
N VAL A 318 -12.50 -17.81 8.29
CA VAL A 318 -12.48 -16.38 8.62
C VAL A 318 -13.00 -15.49 7.50
N ASP A 319 -12.95 -15.95 6.26
CA ASP A 319 -13.36 -15.16 5.10
C ASP A 319 -14.88 -14.99 5.03
N THR A 320 -15.64 -15.98 5.57
CA THR A 320 -17.09 -15.96 5.58
C THR A 320 -17.72 -15.77 6.96
N GLU A 321 -16.97 -15.98 8.05
CA GLU A 321 -17.51 -15.94 9.41
C GLU A 321 -17.08 -14.72 10.22
N ALA A 322 -16.11 -13.93 9.75
CA ALA A 322 -15.70 -12.71 10.43
C ALA A 322 -16.76 -11.60 10.27
N GLU A 323 -17.14 -10.99 11.39
CA GLU A 323 -18.16 -9.96 11.48
C GLU A 323 -17.60 -8.58 11.10
N TYR A 324 -18.44 -7.71 10.57
CA TYR A 324 -18.14 -6.30 10.38
C TYR A 324 -18.56 -5.47 11.58
N MET A 325 -17.74 -4.47 11.94
CA MET A 325 -18.05 -3.59 13.05
C MET A 325 -17.54 -2.16 12.81
N TRP A 326 -18.21 -1.20 13.42
CA TRP A 326 -17.76 0.18 13.50
C TRP A 326 -16.64 0.30 14.52
N VAL A 327 -15.43 0.55 14.08
CA VAL A 327 -14.27 0.81 14.92
C VAL A 327 -14.16 2.30 15.19
N HIS A 328 -14.16 2.68 16.47
CA HIS A 328 -14.14 4.06 16.94
C HIS A 328 -12.74 4.46 17.36
N PHE A 329 -12.08 5.29 16.56
CA PHE A 329 -10.79 5.91 16.86
C PHE A 329 -11.01 7.25 17.53
N VAL A 330 -10.30 7.52 18.64
CA VAL A 330 -10.34 8.78 19.37
C VAL A 330 -8.94 9.21 19.78
N LEU A 331 -8.52 10.40 19.31
CA LEU A 331 -7.23 11.01 19.64
C LEU A 331 -7.44 12.39 20.26
N PRO A 332 -7.31 12.56 21.59
CA PRO A 332 -7.39 13.84 22.27
C PRO A 332 -6.25 14.78 21.85
N VAL A 333 -6.61 15.93 21.29
CA VAL A 333 -5.68 16.97 20.88
C VAL A 333 -6.27 18.31 21.33
N LYS A 334 -5.54 19.05 22.17
CA LYS A 334 -6.04 20.29 22.78
C LYS A 334 -6.44 21.34 21.73
N GLU A 335 -5.68 21.46 20.66
CA GLU A 335 -5.89 22.40 19.56
C GLU A 335 -5.75 21.64 18.23
N PRO A 336 -6.65 21.88 17.25
CA PRO A 336 -6.57 21.17 15.96
C PRO A 336 -5.29 21.51 15.20
N VAL A 337 -4.87 20.59 14.34
CA VAL A 337 -3.80 20.83 13.35
C VAL A 337 -4.30 21.86 12.33
N MET A 338 -3.70 23.06 12.32
CA MET A 338 -4.20 24.21 11.54
C MET A 338 -3.81 24.16 10.06
N ASP A 339 -2.73 23.44 9.71
CA ASP A 339 -2.11 23.46 8.38
C ASP A 339 -2.18 22.11 7.66
N GLY A 340 -3.06 21.23 8.10
CA GLY A 340 -3.21 19.90 7.54
C GLY A 340 -4.53 19.21 7.89
N VAL A 341 -4.74 18.06 7.30
CA VAL A 341 -5.87 17.16 7.59
C VAL A 341 -5.32 15.90 8.22
N VAL A 342 -5.96 15.44 9.29
CA VAL A 342 -5.55 14.23 10.03
C VAL A 342 -6.26 13.00 9.46
N PHE A 343 -5.51 11.93 9.29
CA PHE A 343 -5.99 10.64 8.80
C PHE A 343 -5.49 9.50 9.69
N VAL A 344 -6.29 8.47 9.84
CA VAL A 344 -5.82 7.15 10.26
C VAL A 344 -5.21 6.47 9.04
N ALA A 345 -3.96 6.02 9.12
CA ALA A 345 -3.21 5.43 8.00
C ALA A 345 -2.78 4.01 8.34
N GLY A 346 -2.61 3.19 7.33
CA GLY A 346 -2.21 1.78 7.35
C GLY A 346 -2.66 1.08 6.07
N ASP A 347 -2.18 -0.13 5.85
CA ASP A 347 -2.50 -0.91 4.64
C ASP A 347 -4.00 -1.23 4.53
N VAL A 348 -4.75 -1.26 5.65
CA VAL A 348 -6.21 -1.43 5.66
C VAL A 348 -6.95 -0.33 4.87
N PHE A 349 -6.34 0.82 4.69
CA PHE A 349 -6.84 1.93 3.87
C PHE A 349 -6.04 2.09 2.57
N ASP A 350 -5.37 1.02 2.10
CA ASP A 350 -4.54 1.00 0.89
C ASP A 350 -3.43 2.09 0.89
N ASN A 351 -3.02 2.57 2.06
CA ASN A 351 -2.14 3.73 2.24
C ASN A 351 -2.61 4.98 1.45
N GLN A 352 -3.93 5.14 1.30
CA GLN A 352 -4.58 6.27 0.65
C GLN A 352 -5.16 7.24 1.68
N TYR A 353 -5.40 8.49 1.26
CA TYR A 353 -6.02 9.53 2.09
C TYR A 353 -7.35 9.94 1.49
N GLY A 354 -8.45 9.49 2.09
CA GLY A 354 -9.80 9.67 1.57
C GLY A 354 -10.85 9.82 2.67
N ILE A 355 -12.12 9.82 2.27
CA ILE A 355 -13.24 9.97 3.22
C ILE A 355 -13.32 8.81 4.21
N ARG A 356 -12.86 7.62 3.84
CA ARG A 356 -12.93 6.41 4.66
C ARG A 356 -12.05 6.45 5.91
N ASN A 357 -10.98 7.24 5.90
CA ASN A 357 -9.98 7.30 6.97
C ASN A 357 -9.64 8.73 7.43
N ARG A 358 -10.38 9.73 6.95
CA ARG A 358 -10.24 11.12 7.38
C ARG A 358 -10.85 11.29 8.78
N MET A 359 -10.07 11.86 9.70
CA MET A 359 -10.58 12.21 11.02
C MET A 359 -11.24 13.59 11.03
N GLU A 360 -12.26 13.73 11.87
CA GLU A 360 -12.91 14.99 12.16
C GLU A 360 -12.51 15.49 13.55
N TYR A 361 -12.46 16.81 13.74
CA TYR A 361 -12.12 17.41 15.01
C TYR A 361 -13.37 17.91 15.74
N ASP A 362 -13.60 17.39 16.94
CA ASP A 362 -14.63 17.87 17.86
C ASP A 362 -14.03 18.95 18.79
N ALA A 363 -14.47 20.21 18.61
CA ALA A 363 -13.97 21.33 19.36
C ALA A 363 -14.44 21.33 20.83
N ASP A 364 -15.58 20.71 21.15
CA ASP A 364 -16.13 20.63 22.49
C ASP A 364 -15.41 19.57 23.30
N GLN A 365 -15.16 18.39 22.70
CA GLN A 365 -14.43 17.29 23.32
C GLN A 365 -12.91 17.44 23.19
N LYS A 366 -12.43 18.30 22.29
CA LYS A 366 -11.00 18.52 21.99
C LYS A 366 -10.29 17.24 21.56
N CYS A 367 -10.89 16.54 20.61
CA CYS A 367 -10.33 15.31 20.08
C CYS A 367 -10.58 15.20 18.57
N TYR A 368 -9.71 14.48 17.89
CA TYR A 368 -9.98 13.90 16.58
C TYR A 368 -10.73 12.59 16.78
N TYR A 369 -11.68 12.29 15.89
CA TYR A 369 -12.39 11.03 15.89
C TYR A 369 -12.61 10.53 14.45
N LEU A 370 -12.74 9.20 14.34
CA LEU A 370 -13.11 8.49 13.12
C LEU A 370 -13.91 7.25 13.50
N TYR A 371 -14.93 6.95 12.70
CA TYR A 371 -15.66 5.68 12.75
C TYR A 371 -15.38 4.96 11.42
N ALA A 372 -14.64 3.86 11.48
CA ALA A 372 -14.30 3.05 10.31
C ALA A 372 -15.04 1.71 10.36
N TYR A 373 -15.64 1.31 9.25
CA TYR A 373 -16.34 0.05 9.15
C TYR A 373 -15.36 -1.02 8.69
N LEU A 374 -14.94 -1.89 9.59
CA LEU A 374 -13.88 -2.88 9.39
C LEU A 374 -14.38 -4.28 9.74
N LYS A 375 -13.85 -5.29 9.04
CA LYS A 375 -14.05 -6.71 9.36
C LYS A 375 -13.27 -7.09 10.62
N GLN A 376 -13.68 -8.12 11.37
CA GLN A 376 -12.90 -8.62 12.50
C GLN A 376 -11.47 -8.97 12.07
N GLY A 377 -10.50 -8.55 12.88
CA GLY A 377 -9.09 -8.72 12.54
C GLY A 377 -8.14 -8.06 13.50
N GLY A 378 -6.86 -8.12 13.14
CA GLY A 378 -5.77 -7.37 13.77
C GLY A 378 -5.26 -6.30 12.81
N TYR A 379 -5.03 -5.09 13.31
CA TYR A 379 -4.79 -3.92 12.49
C TYR A 379 -3.68 -3.05 13.07
N ASP A 380 -2.69 -2.77 12.23
CA ASP A 380 -1.71 -1.73 12.52
C ASP A 380 -2.16 -0.40 11.92
N TYR A 381 -2.02 0.67 12.69
CA TYR A 381 -2.40 2.02 12.26
C TYR A 381 -1.51 3.09 12.87
N MET A 382 -1.51 4.28 12.24
CA MET A 382 -0.95 5.49 12.83
C MET A 382 -1.67 6.74 12.33
N TYR A 383 -1.37 7.88 12.94
CA TYR A 383 -1.97 9.17 12.59
C TYR A 383 -1.06 9.98 11.68
N HIS A 384 -1.52 10.22 10.46
CA HIS A 384 -0.82 11.07 9.49
C HIS A 384 -1.44 12.46 9.39
N VAL A 385 -0.58 13.46 9.22
CA VAL A 385 -0.99 14.83 8.87
C VAL A 385 -0.65 15.07 7.41
N VAL A 386 -1.69 15.19 6.58
CA VAL A 386 -1.55 15.50 5.14
C VAL A 386 -1.61 17.00 4.95
N ARG A 387 -0.55 17.57 4.37
CA ARG A 387 -0.37 18.99 4.06
C ARG A 387 -0.19 19.20 2.57
N ARG A 388 -0.17 20.48 2.13
CA ARG A 388 0.09 20.82 0.73
C ARG A 388 1.45 20.36 0.21
N ASN A 389 2.45 20.28 1.08
CA ASN A 389 3.84 19.96 0.76
C ASN A 389 4.25 18.53 1.11
N GLY A 390 3.32 17.68 1.44
CA GLY A 390 3.56 16.28 1.77
C GLY A 390 2.87 15.81 3.04
N VAL A 391 3.20 14.61 3.45
CA VAL A 391 2.67 13.95 4.63
C VAL A 391 3.73 13.89 5.71
N THR A 392 3.34 14.05 6.96
CA THR A 392 4.23 13.92 8.12
C THR A 392 3.54 13.24 9.29
N THR A 393 4.29 12.47 10.06
CA THR A 393 3.85 11.85 11.32
C THR A 393 4.23 12.70 12.53
N LEU A 394 5.18 13.64 12.36
CA LEU A 394 5.85 14.36 13.42
C LEU A 394 4.92 15.04 14.45
N PRO A 395 3.80 15.70 14.08
CA PRO A 395 2.95 16.36 15.08
C PRO A 395 2.25 15.40 16.03
N LEU A 396 1.79 14.24 15.54
CA LEU A 396 0.91 13.33 16.26
C LEU A 396 1.61 12.05 16.72
N GLU A 397 2.52 11.50 15.92
CA GLU A 397 3.24 10.27 16.23
C GLU A 397 4.71 10.49 16.62
N GLY A 398 5.32 11.60 16.21
CA GLY A 398 6.74 11.83 16.38
C GLY A 398 7.57 11.34 15.20
N SER A 399 8.90 11.37 15.38
CA SER A 399 9.83 10.84 14.37
C SER A 399 11.15 10.48 15.04
N HIS A 400 11.54 9.22 14.97
CA HIS A 400 12.67 8.65 15.67
C HIS A 400 13.52 7.79 14.73
N TRP A 401 14.84 7.94 14.79
CA TRP A 401 15.75 7.14 13.97
C TRP A 401 15.75 5.65 14.34
N GLN A 402 15.32 5.31 15.57
CA GLN A 402 15.28 3.95 16.10
C GLN A 402 14.11 3.12 15.55
N THR A 403 13.09 3.77 14.97
CA THR A 403 11.89 3.11 14.46
C THR A 403 12.24 1.97 13.51
N GLN A 404 11.62 0.81 13.71
CA GLN A 404 11.85 -0.39 12.91
C GLN A 404 10.97 -0.36 11.65
N ASN A 405 11.28 0.54 10.73
CA ASN A 405 10.54 0.66 9.48
C ASN A 405 10.92 -0.43 8.48
N GLU A 406 9.93 -0.89 7.73
CA GLU A 406 10.15 -1.69 6.53
C GLU A 406 10.51 -0.77 5.34
N TYR A 407 11.57 -1.11 4.62
CA TYR A 407 11.92 -0.45 3.36
C TYR A 407 11.89 -1.44 2.20
N SER A 408 11.04 -1.18 1.21
CA SER A 408 11.06 -1.93 -0.04
C SER A 408 11.88 -1.16 -1.09
N VAL A 409 12.86 -1.85 -1.68
CA VAL A 409 13.72 -1.32 -2.75
C VAL A 409 13.46 -2.11 -4.02
N ARG A 410 13.07 -1.41 -5.09
CA ARG A 410 12.81 -1.97 -6.42
C ARG A 410 13.80 -1.39 -7.41
N VAL A 411 14.44 -2.24 -8.21
CA VAL A 411 15.39 -1.85 -9.26
C VAL A 411 14.75 -2.14 -10.62
N TYR A 412 14.44 -1.09 -11.36
CA TYR A 412 13.89 -1.19 -12.70
C TYR A 412 14.97 -0.92 -13.75
N TYR A 413 14.94 -1.69 -14.82
CA TYR A 413 15.86 -1.57 -15.95
C TYR A 413 15.09 -1.36 -17.26
N ARG A 414 15.46 -0.31 -17.99
CA ARG A 414 14.99 -0.10 -19.36
C ARG A 414 16.19 0.16 -20.27
N PRO A 415 16.61 -0.82 -21.07
CA PRO A 415 17.69 -0.63 -22.04
C PRO A 415 17.29 0.41 -23.09
N PHE A 416 18.28 1.02 -23.71
CA PHE A 416 18.03 1.96 -24.82
C PHE A 416 17.17 1.30 -25.92
N GLY A 417 16.05 1.92 -26.28
CA GLY A 417 15.06 1.38 -27.21
C GLY A 417 14.07 0.38 -26.59
N GLY A 418 14.19 0.08 -25.29
CA GLY A 418 13.24 -0.74 -24.53
C GLY A 418 11.86 -0.10 -24.46
N ARG A 419 10.81 -0.95 -24.45
CA ARG A 419 9.41 -0.51 -24.49
C ARG A 419 8.73 -0.50 -23.13
N TYR A 420 9.36 -1.07 -22.08
CA TYR A 420 8.82 -1.19 -20.73
C TYR A 420 9.95 -1.22 -19.70
N ASP A 421 9.61 -1.00 -18.45
CA ASP A 421 10.53 -1.10 -17.31
C ASP A 421 10.48 -2.52 -16.73
N GLN A 422 11.58 -3.26 -16.84
CA GLN A 422 11.75 -4.58 -16.23
C GLN A 422 12.08 -4.40 -14.76
N LEU A 423 11.39 -5.09 -13.85
CA LEU A 423 11.78 -5.14 -12.46
C LEU A 423 12.84 -6.24 -12.29
N VAL A 424 14.11 -5.83 -12.14
CA VAL A 424 15.28 -6.73 -12.16
C VAL A 424 15.89 -6.98 -10.78
N GLY A 425 15.41 -6.29 -9.76
CA GLY A 425 15.83 -6.50 -8.37
C GLY A 425 14.80 -6.01 -7.38
N TYR A 426 14.67 -6.74 -6.27
CA TYR A 426 13.78 -6.40 -5.16
C TYR A 426 14.42 -6.81 -3.84
N LYS A 427 14.26 -5.97 -2.83
CA LYS A 427 14.72 -6.25 -1.47
C LYS A 427 13.83 -5.54 -0.46
N VAL A 428 13.53 -6.22 0.63
CA VAL A 428 12.93 -5.68 1.84
C VAL A 428 13.97 -5.67 2.96
N LEU A 429 13.99 -4.60 3.76
CA LEU A 429 14.91 -4.36 4.88
C LEU A 429 14.11 -4.18 6.14
#